data_91bfdede2d041727dae7ba8ce10e5338
#
_entry.id   91bfdede2d041727dae7ba8ce10e5338
#
_cell.length_a   1.000
_cell.length_b   1.000
_cell.length_c   1.000
_cell.angle_alpha   90.00
_cell.angle_beta   90.00
_cell.angle_gamma   90.00
#
_symmetry.space_group_name_H-M   'P 1'
#
loop_
_entity.id
_entity.type
_entity.pdbx_description
1 polymer ?
#
loop_
_entity_poly.entity_id
_entity_poly.type
_entity_poly.pdbx_seq_one_letter_code
_entity_poly.pdbx_strand_id
1 'polypeptide(L)'
;MNSILKTYIKKIAYKFSPPIFWDLLKFVRRQFHKRVKFKIHGKLFYDDFNGIYKTWEEASQFCGSYDSDLILEKCKQSLLKVKRGEAVYERDSVVFEKIQYSWPLTSGLLYAATMSNSKLNVLDFGGSLGSSYYQNRNFLKGIKNLSWNIVEQPNFVQAGKKYFK
;
A
#
# COMPACT_ATOMS: atom_id res chain seq x y z
N MET A 1 -10.56 18.47 -23.58
CA MET A 1 -9.25 18.22 -24.25
C MET A 1 -8.82 16.80 -23.89
N ASN A 2 -8.78 15.90 -24.87
CA ASN A 2 -8.63 14.44 -24.73
C ASN A 2 -7.34 14.06 -23.96
N SER A 3 -7.40 13.12 -23.02
CA SER A 3 -6.25 12.65 -22.21
C SER A 3 -5.08 12.13 -23.06
N ILE A 4 -5.40 11.54 -24.21
CA ILE A 4 -4.44 11.04 -25.19
C ILE A 4 -3.64 12.18 -25.82
N LEU A 5 -4.28 13.29 -26.16
CA LEU A 5 -3.62 14.47 -26.74
C LEU A 5 -2.66 15.12 -25.74
N LYS A 6 -3.02 15.18 -24.46
CA LYS A 6 -2.12 15.67 -23.38
C LYS A 6 -0.87 14.81 -23.23
N THR A 7 -0.98 13.51 -23.35
CA THR A 7 0.14 12.57 -23.26
C THR A 7 1.08 12.69 -24.47
N TYR A 8 0.53 12.90 -25.66
CA TYR A 8 1.29 13.09 -26.89
C TYR A 8 2.08 14.41 -26.87
N ILE A 9 1.42 15.51 -26.49
CA ILE A 9 2.06 16.84 -26.34
C ILE A 9 3.20 16.78 -25.32
N LYS A 10 3.01 16.09 -24.18
CA LYS A 10 4.08 15.89 -23.20
C LYS A 10 5.29 15.12 -23.79
N LYS A 11 5.06 14.05 -24.55
CA LYS A 11 6.15 13.28 -25.18
C LYS A 11 6.95 14.11 -26.15
N ILE A 12 6.29 14.93 -26.98
CA ILE A 12 6.92 15.80 -27.97
C ILE A 12 7.71 16.91 -27.25
N ALA A 13 7.14 17.55 -26.26
CA ALA A 13 7.81 18.58 -25.47
C ALA A 13 9.05 18.04 -24.74
N TYR A 14 9.00 16.81 -24.22
CA TYR A 14 10.17 16.16 -23.59
C TYR A 14 11.33 15.90 -24.58
N LYS A 15 11.02 15.68 -25.86
CA LYS A 15 12.00 15.36 -26.89
C LYS A 15 12.78 16.58 -27.41
N PHE A 16 12.19 17.78 -27.27
CA PHE A 16 12.74 19.01 -27.86
C PHE A 16 13.19 20.07 -26.84
N SER A 17 13.12 19.80 -25.53
CA SER A 17 13.55 20.77 -24.53
C SER A 17 14.72 20.26 -23.70
N PRO A 18 15.69 21.13 -23.33
CA PRO A 18 16.83 20.75 -22.50
C PRO A 18 16.41 20.15 -21.18
N PRO A 19 17.12 19.17 -20.63
CA PRO A 19 16.82 18.57 -19.29
C PRO A 19 16.67 19.61 -18.18
N ILE A 20 17.48 20.64 -18.18
CA ILE A 20 17.44 21.77 -17.24
C ILE A 20 16.07 22.49 -17.21
N PHE A 21 15.41 22.60 -18.35
CA PHE A 21 14.09 23.22 -18.44
C PHE A 21 13.03 22.42 -17.67
N TRP A 22 13.11 21.09 -17.73
CA TRP A 22 12.20 20.20 -17.02
C TRP A 22 12.48 20.17 -15.53
N ASP A 23 13.71 20.29 -15.12
CA ASP A 23 14.08 20.36 -13.71
C ASP A 23 13.69 21.72 -13.11
N LEU A 24 13.84 22.80 -13.87
CA LEU A 24 13.29 24.11 -13.50
C LEU A 24 11.75 24.09 -13.41
N LEU A 25 11.05 23.47 -14.37
CA LEU A 25 9.60 23.30 -14.32
C LEU A 25 9.15 22.45 -13.13
N LYS A 26 9.87 21.39 -12.80
CA LYS A 26 9.61 20.57 -11.60
C LYS A 26 9.85 21.38 -10.32
N PHE A 27 10.93 22.17 -10.28
CA PHE A 27 11.23 23.06 -9.16
C PHE A 27 10.14 24.13 -9.00
N VAL A 28 9.77 24.83 -10.07
CA VAL A 28 8.69 25.81 -10.08
C VAL A 28 7.36 25.15 -9.71
N ARG A 29 7.05 23.97 -10.26
CA ARG A 29 5.83 23.22 -9.93
C ARG A 29 5.80 22.77 -8.48
N ARG A 30 6.96 22.42 -7.86
CA ARG A 30 7.08 22.14 -6.42
C ARG A 30 6.81 23.41 -5.58
N GLN A 31 7.25 24.56 -6.01
CA GLN A 31 6.98 25.83 -5.33
C GLN A 31 5.51 26.28 -5.50
N PHE A 32 4.89 26.01 -6.67
CA PHE A 32 3.51 26.38 -6.98
C PHE A 32 2.49 25.26 -6.77
N HIS A 33 2.91 24.06 -6.37
CA HIS A 33 1.96 23.07 -5.89
C HIS A 33 1.32 23.65 -4.63
N LYS A 34 0.15 24.26 -4.83
CA LYS A 34 -0.72 24.62 -3.71
C LYS A 34 -0.95 23.34 -2.95
N ARG A 35 -0.30 23.22 -1.81
CA ARG A 35 -0.49 22.15 -0.85
C ARG A 35 -1.99 21.99 -0.67
N VAL A 36 -2.52 20.81 -0.93
CA VAL A 36 -3.95 20.55 -0.77
C VAL A 36 -4.26 20.78 0.70
N LYS A 37 -5.06 21.79 0.96
CA LYS A 37 -5.45 22.17 2.31
C LYS A 37 -6.77 21.46 2.60
N PHE A 38 -6.82 20.65 3.64
CA PHE A 38 -8.08 20.12 4.14
C PHE A 38 -8.27 20.55 5.59
N LYS A 39 -9.52 20.73 5.99
CA LYS A 39 -9.90 21.13 7.35
C LYS A 39 -10.40 19.91 8.11
N ILE A 40 -9.78 19.61 9.24
CA ILE A 40 -10.31 18.68 10.23
C ILE A 40 -10.51 19.45 11.52
N HIS A 41 -11.70 19.42 12.10
CA HIS A 41 -12.06 20.15 13.33
C HIS A 41 -11.67 21.62 13.30
N GLY A 42 -11.88 22.30 12.16
CA GLY A 42 -11.60 23.72 12.01
C GLY A 42 -10.13 24.09 11.77
N LYS A 43 -9.19 23.16 11.90
CA LYS A 43 -7.75 23.36 11.63
C LYS A 43 -7.39 22.98 10.20
N LEU A 44 -6.46 23.73 9.61
CA LEU A 44 -6.00 23.57 8.24
C LEU A 44 -4.81 22.60 8.21
N PHE A 45 -4.92 21.54 7.42
CA PHE A 45 -3.84 20.56 7.21
C PHE A 45 -3.32 20.66 5.78
N TYR A 46 -2.09 20.24 5.61
CA TYR A 46 -1.38 20.18 4.34
C TYR A 46 -1.05 18.72 4.02
N ASP A 47 -0.92 18.40 2.75
CA ASP A 47 -0.72 17.03 2.24
C ASP A 47 0.68 16.46 2.53
N ASP A 48 1.52 17.19 3.27
CA ASP A 48 2.87 16.77 3.66
C ASP A 48 2.95 16.49 5.17
N PHE A 49 4.01 15.81 5.59
CA PHE A 49 4.38 15.70 7.01
C PHE A 49 4.43 17.10 7.64
N ASN A 50 3.50 17.38 8.50
CA ASN A 50 3.32 18.71 9.03
C ASN A 50 3.62 18.77 10.53
N GLY A 51 4.43 19.73 10.87
CA GLY A 51 4.70 20.14 12.23
C GLY A 51 5.98 19.54 12.79
N ILE A 52 6.58 20.31 13.70
CA ILE A 52 7.60 19.83 14.62
C ILE A 52 6.91 19.78 15.98
N TYR A 53 6.75 18.59 16.51
CA TYR A 53 6.07 18.35 17.79
C TYR A 53 7.10 18.02 18.85
N LYS A 54 6.89 18.49 20.09
CA LYS A 54 7.82 18.24 21.20
C LYS A 54 7.62 16.85 21.79
N THR A 55 6.41 16.30 21.70
CA THR A 55 6.07 14.99 22.25
C THR A 55 5.20 14.20 21.26
N TRP A 56 5.15 12.89 21.45
CA TRP A 56 4.28 12.00 20.68
C TRP A 56 2.78 12.29 20.93
N GLU A 57 2.43 12.62 22.17
CA GLU A 57 1.07 12.96 22.56
C GLU A 57 0.57 14.20 21.83
N GLU A 58 1.42 15.21 21.69
CA GLU A 58 1.12 16.40 20.91
C GLU A 58 0.93 16.07 19.42
N ALA A 59 1.82 15.26 18.83
CA ALA A 59 1.72 14.85 17.44
C ALA A 59 0.46 14.01 17.17
N SER A 60 0.12 13.09 18.07
CA SER A 60 -1.01 12.18 17.92
C SER A 60 -2.37 12.88 17.88
N GLN A 61 -2.48 14.08 18.44
CA GLN A 61 -3.70 14.91 18.36
C GLN A 61 -4.02 15.37 16.93
N PHE A 62 -3.03 15.34 16.05
CA PHE A 62 -3.13 15.78 14.66
C PHE A 62 -3.08 14.63 13.65
N CYS A 63 -2.86 13.41 14.10
CA CYS A 63 -2.81 12.21 13.28
C CYS A 63 -4.08 11.38 13.46
N GLY A 64 -4.51 10.71 12.38
CA GLY A 64 -5.46 9.61 12.51
C GLY A 64 -4.80 8.41 13.15
N SER A 65 -5.55 7.63 13.92
CA SER A 65 -5.05 6.39 14.49
C SER A 65 -5.08 5.24 13.48
N TYR A 66 -4.15 4.29 13.60
CA TYR A 66 -4.10 3.07 12.78
C TYR A 66 -5.30 2.14 12.98
N ASP A 67 -6.04 2.30 14.08
CA ASP A 67 -7.27 1.56 14.38
C ASP A 67 -8.54 2.19 13.73
N SER A 68 -8.32 3.17 12.84
CA SER A 68 -9.40 3.84 12.12
C SER A 68 -10.21 2.87 11.27
N ASP A 69 -11.52 2.83 11.48
CA ASP A 69 -12.47 2.04 10.67
C ASP A 69 -12.37 2.37 9.18
N LEU A 70 -12.01 3.60 8.83
CA LEU A 70 -11.81 4.01 7.45
C LEU A 70 -10.63 3.27 6.79
N ILE A 71 -9.52 3.08 7.54
CA ILE A 71 -8.36 2.35 7.04
C ILE A 71 -8.72 0.89 6.86
N LEU A 72 -9.33 0.27 7.87
CA LEU A 72 -9.81 -1.11 7.80
C LEU A 72 -10.74 -1.33 6.61
N GLU A 73 -11.73 -0.45 6.41
CA GLU A 73 -12.69 -0.59 5.31
C GLU A 73 -12.01 -0.53 3.95
N LYS A 74 -11.07 0.41 3.74
CA LYS A 74 -10.29 0.51 2.50
C LYS A 74 -9.43 -0.73 2.24
N CYS A 75 -8.71 -1.22 3.25
CA CYS A 75 -7.91 -2.45 3.15
C CYS A 75 -8.80 -3.65 2.81
N LYS A 76 -9.94 -3.78 3.51
CA LYS A 76 -10.92 -4.85 3.27
C LYS A 76 -11.45 -4.83 1.84
N GLN A 77 -11.91 -3.68 1.35
CA GLN A 77 -12.46 -3.58 0.00
C GLN A 77 -11.42 -3.89 -1.07
N SER A 78 -10.20 -3.43 -0.92
CA SER A 78 -9.11 -3.67 -1.87
C SER A 78 -8.72 -5.15 -1.91
N LEU A 79 -8.56 -5.80 -0.74
CA LEU A 79 -8.20 -7.21 -0.68
C LEU A 79 -9.35 -8.13 -1.11
N LEU A 80 -10.61 -7.77 -0.85
CA LEU A 80 -11.76 -8.51 -1.37
C LEU A 80 -11.79 -8.54 -2.90
N LYS A 81 -11.40 -7.46 -3.59
CA LYS A 81 -11.25 -7.46 -5.05
C LYS A 81 -10.20 -8.48 -5.50
N VAL A 82 -9.05 -8.57 -4.81
CA VAL A 82 -8.02 -9.56 -5.11
C VAL A 82 -8.52 -10.99 -4.82
N LYS A 83 -9.23 -11.20 -3.71
CA LYS A 83 -9.81 -12.52 -3.37
C LYS A 83 -10.81 -12.99 -4.42
N ARG A 84 -11.62 -12.10 -4.97
CA ARG A 84 -12.63 -12.39 -6.00
C ARG A 84 -12.07 -12.47 -7.42
N GLY A 85 -10.79 -12.14 -7.62
CA GLY A 85 -10.18 -12.08 -8.94
C GLY A 85 -10.51 -10.82 -9.74
N GLU A 86 -11.15 -9.83 -9.11
CA GLU A 86 -11.46 -8.52 -9.72
C GLU A 86 -10.23 -7.62 -9.79
N ALA A 87 -9.18 -7.94 -9.05
CA ALA A 87 -7.90 -7.26 -9.04
C ALA A 87 -6.77 -8.28 -8.93
N VAL A 88 -5.60 -7.92 -9.45
CA VAL A 88 -4.44 -8.81 -9.50
C VAL A 88 -3.67 -8.78 -8.19
N TYR A 89 -3.49 -7.60 -7.63
CA TYR A 89 -2.68 -7.35 -6.43
C TYR A 89 -3.15 -6.09 -5.71
N GLU A 90 -2.98 -6.06 -4.40
CA GLU A 90 -3.15 -4.87 -3.58
C GLU A 90 -2.00 -4.70 -2.59
N ARG A 91 -1.71 -3.48 -2.21
CA ARG A 91 -0.81 -3.10 -1.11
C ARG A 91 -1.28 -1.78 -0.51
N ASP A 92 -1.35 -1.72 0.81
CA ASP A 92 -1.74 -0.52 1.56
C ASP A 92 -3.06 0.08 1.06
N SER A 93 -4.07 -0.78 0.83
CA SER A 93 -5.38 -0.43 0.28
C SER A 93 -5.39 0.06 -1.18
N VAL A 94 -4.26 0.07 -1.86
CA VAL A 94 -4.15 0.43 -3.28
C VAL A 94 -4.15 -0.82 -4.15
N VAL A 95 -4.99 -0.81 -5.17
CA VAL A 95 -5.12 -1.91 -6.14
C VAL A 95 -4.19 -1.67 -7.33
N PHE A 96 -3.54 -2.73 -7.80
CA PHE A 96 -2.59 -2.71 -8.92
C PHE A 96 -2.99 -3.69 -10.01
N GLU A 97 -2.67 -3.34 -11.27
CA GLU A 97 -2.90 -4.21 -12.44
C GLU A 97 -1.84 -5.32 -12.60
N LYS A 98 -0.70 -5.19 -11.90
CA LYS A 98 0.41 -6.15 -11.93
C LYS A 98 0.89 -6.44 -10.53
N ILE A 99 1.21 -7.72 -10.26
CA ILE A 99 1.81 -8.11 -8.98
C ILE A 99 3.25 -7.61 -8.93
N GLN A 100 3.59 -6.93 -7.85
CA GLN A 100 4.96 -6.58 -7.49
C GLN A 100 5.40 -7.53 -6.37
N TYR A 101 6.22 -8.52 -6.70
CA TYR A 101 6.70 -9.48 -5.71
C TYR A 101 7.83 -8.91 -4.86
N SER A 102 7.76 -9.16 -3.56
CA SER A 102 8.93 -9.04 -2.68
C SER A 102 9.76 -10.33 -2.80
N TRP A 103 10.69 -10.37 -3.76
CA TRP A 103 11.50 -11.56 -4.01
C TRP A 103 12.27 -12.06 -2.78
N PRO A 104 12.82 -11.19 -1.90
CA PRO A 104 13.44 -11.64 -0.66
C PRO A 104 12.46 -12.42 0.23
N LEU A 105 11.22 -11.93 0.39
CA LEU A 105 10.18 -12.61 1.16
C LEU A 105 9.81 -13.94 0.49
N THR A 106 9.51 -13.94 -0.80
CA THR A 106 9.14 -15.14 -1.57
C THR A 106 10.23 -16.20 -1.46
N SER A 107 11.49 -15.82 -1.66
CA SER A 107 12.63 -16.74 -1.55
C SER A 107 12.79 -17.30 -0.14
N GLY A 108 12.64 -16.47 0.87
CA GLY A 108 12.69 -16.89 2.28
C GLY A 108 11.61 -17.92 2.64
N LEU A 109 10.37 -17.68 2.18
CA LEU A 109 9.25 -18.59 2.39
C LEU A 109 9.51 -19.96 1.74
N LEU A 110 9.95 -19.97 0.47
CA LEU A 110 10.26 -21.21 -0.26
C LEU A 110 11.45 -21.94 0.35
N TYR A 111 12.49 -21.23 0.77
CA TYR A 111 13.64 -21.80 1.45
C TYR A 111 13.21 -22.47 2.77
N ALA A 112 12.44 -21.78 3.62
CA ALA A 112 11.94 -22.32 4.87
C ALA A 112 11.08 -23.59 4.64
N ALA A 113 10.20 -23.57 3.65
CA ALA A 113 9.40 -24.73 3.28
C ALA A 113 10.26 -25.91 2.83
N THR A 114 11.31 -25.66 2.05
CA THR A 114 12.25 -26.69 1.59
C THR A 114 12.99 -27.34 2.77
N MET A 115 13.49 -26.53 3.69
CA MET A 115 14.21 -27.00 4.87
C MET A 115 13.32 -27.76 5.87
N SER A 116 11.99 -27.61 5.78
CA SER A 116 11.02 -28.17 6.71
C SER A 116 10.14 -29.26 6.09
N ASN A 117 10.63 -29.97 5.09
CA ASN A 117 9.89 -31.04 4.40
C ASN A 117 8.48 -30.60 3.93
N SER A 118 8.40 -29.45 3.25
CA SER A 118 7.15 -28.87 2.75
C SER A 118 6.13 -28.50 3.87
N LYS A 119 6.63 -28.14 5.04
CA LYS A 119 5.85 -27.53 6.13
C LYS A 119 6.24 -26.07 6.23
N LEU A 120 5.26 -25.19 6.31
CA LEU A 120 5.52 -23.77 6.45
C LEU A 120 4.52 -23.13 7.43
N ASN A 121 5.01 -22.67 8.56
CA ASN A 121 4.24 -21.90 9.52
C ASN A 121 4.73 -20.47 9.49
N VAL A 122 3.87 -19.56 9.05
CA VAL A 122 4.17 -18.12 8.95
C VAL A 122 3.45 -17.38 10.07
N LEU A 123 4.17 -16.49 10.74
CA LEU A 123 3.62 -15.47 11.61
C LEU A 123 3.85 -14.12 10.94
N ASP A 124 2.77 -13.51 10.47
CA ASP A 124 2.77 -12.24 9.73
C ASP A 124 2.36 -11.12 10.71
N PHE A 125 3.36 -10.43 11.26
CA PHE A 125 3.14 -9.36 12.23
C PHE A 125 2.86 -8.03 11.50
N GLY A 126 1.72 -7.40 11.78
CA GLY A 126 1.25 -6.24 11.03
C GLY A 126 0.79 -6.59 9.61
N GLY A 127 0.38 -7.86 9.40
CA GLY A 127 0.03 -8.41 8.09
C GLY A 127 -1.30 -7.94 7.52
N SER A 128 -1.93 -6.94 8.14
CA SER A 128 -3.24 -6.41 7.72
C SER A 128 -4.28 -7.54 7.60
N LEU A 129 -4.90 -7.71 6.45
CA LEU A 129 -5.86 -8.77 6.18
C LEU A 129 -5.25 -9.95 5.37
N GLY A 130 -3.91 -10.00 5.25
CA GLY A 130 -3.18 -11.07 4.58
C GLY A 130 -2.71 -10.73 3.17
N SER A 131 -2.45 -9.47 2.87
CA SER A 131 -1.95 -9.03 1.56
C SER A 131 -0.70 -9.78 1.11
N SER A 132 0.24 -10.05 2.04
CA SER A 132 1.45 -10.82 1.79
C SER A 132 1.16 -12.27 1.41
N TYR A 133 0.18 -12.90 2.03
CA TYR A 133 -0.28 -14.23 1.65
C TYR A 133 -0.85 -14.23 0.22
N TYR A 134 -1.78 -13.32 -0.08
CA TYR A 134 -2.39 -13.23 -1.40
C TYR A 134 -1.37 -12.92 -2.50
N GLN A 135 -0.35 -12.11 -2.21
CA GLN A 135 0.76 -11.84 -3.12
C GLN A 135 1.54 -13.11 -3.46
N ASN A 136 1.83 -13.95 -2.46
CA ASN A 136 2.72 -15.10 -2.60
C ASN A 136 2.00 -16.44 -2.86
N ARG A 137 0.67 -16.50 -2.71
CA ARG A 137 -0.13 -17.73 -2.73
C ARG A 137 0.14 -18.66 -3.92
N ASN A 138 0.48 -18.10 -5.08
CA ASN A 138 0.77 -18.89 -6.27
C ASN A 138 2.05 -19.72 -6.15
N PHE A 139 3.07 -19.20 -5.45
CA PHE A 139 4.31 -19.92 -5.16
C PHE A 139 4.13 -20.93 -4.03
N LEU A 140 3.14 -20.75 -3.18
CA LEU A 140 2.90 -21.55 -2.00
C LEU A 140 1.97 -22.76 -2.24
N LYS A 141 1.35 -22.87 -3.42
CA LYS A 141 0.38 -23.93 -3.76
C LYS A 141 0.92 -25.36 -3.61
N GLY A 142 2.23 -25.56 -3.79
CA GLY A 142 2.88 -26.86 -3.67
C GLY A 142 3.26 -27.24 -2.23
N ILE A 143 3.06 -26.37 -1.27
CA ILE A 143 3.43 -26.62 0.13
C ILE A 143 2.31 -27.44 0.80
N LYS A 144 2.66 -28.64 1.26
CA LYS A 144 1.67 -29.63 1.78
C LYS A 144 1.01 -29.15 3.08
N ASN A 145 1.77 -28.54 3.97
CA ASN A 145 1.31 -28.08 5.28
C ASN A 145 1.64 -26.60 5.44
N LEU A 146 0.74 -25.75 4.97
CA LEU A 146 0.86 -24.28 5.08
C LEU A 146 -0.09 -23.77 6.17
N SER A 147 0.47 -23.02 7.12
CA SER A 147 -0.29 -22.21 8.07
C SER A 147 0.20 -20.76 8.00
N TRP A 148 -0.73 -19.84 7.78
CA TRP A 148 -0.42 -18.40 7.74
C TRP A 148 -1.22 -17.70 8.82
N ASN A 149 -0.55 -17.22 9.85
CA ASN A 149 -1.15 -16.59 11.01
C ASN A 149 -0.83 -15.11 11.01
N ILE A 150 -1.84 -14.27 11.14
CA ILE A 150 -1.71 -12.82 11.14
C ILE A 150 -1.88 -12.30 12.56
N VAL A 151 -0.92 -11.49 13.00
CA VAL A 151 -1.00 -10.72 14.24
C VAL A 151 -1.27 -9.27 13.87
N GLU A 152 -2.44 -8.79 14.27
CA GLU A 152 -2.91 -7.46 13.89
C GLU A 152 -3.85 -6.91 14.96
N GLN A 153 -4.29 -5.67 14.80
CA GLN A 153 -5.25 -5.03 15.70
C GLN A 153 -6.59 -5.78 15.76
N PRO A 154 -7.32 -5.72 16.88
CA PRO A 154 -8.53 -6.52 17.09
C PRO A 154 -9.59 -6.38 16.00
N ASN A 155 -9.81 -5.16 15.48
CA ASN A 155 -10.77 -4.89 14.42
C ASN A 155 -10.35 -5.55 13.08
N PHE A 156 -9.05 -5.55 12.74
CA PHE A 156 -8.51 -6.27 11.58
C PHE A 156 -8.65 -7.78 11.75
N VAL A 157 -8.33 -8.32 12.94
CA VAL A 157 -8.49 -9.76 13.23
C VAL A 157 -9.95 -10.19 13.08
N GLN A 158 -10.91 -9.41 13.58
CA GLN A 158 -12.33 -9.71 13.42
C GLN A 158 -12.75 -9.70 11.95
N ALA A 159 -12.34 -8.69 11.19
CA ALA A 159 -12.60 -8.61 9.75
C ALA A 159 -11.94 -9.78 8.99
N GLY A 160 -10.69 -10.11 9.33
CA GLY A 160 -9.97 -11.24 8.75
C GLY A 160 -10.72 -12.55 8.94
N LYS A 161 -11.14 -12.87 10.17
CA LYS A 161 -11.95 -14.05 10.49
C LYS A 161 -13.29 -14.09 9.76
N LYS A 162 -13.90 -12.95 9.50
CA LYS A 162 -15.21 -12.87 8.84
C LYS A 162 -15.11 -13.01 7.32
N TYR A 163 -14.14 -12.41 6.69
CA TYR A 163 -14.11 -12.24 5.23
C TYR A 163 -12.99 -13.01 4.51
N PHE A 164 -11.95 -13.46 5.24
CA PHE A 164 -10.73 -14.01 4.64
C PHE A 164 -10.34 -15.41 5.16
N LYS A 165 -11.26 -16.13 5.75
CA LYS A 165 -11.09 -17.55 6.10
C LYS A 165 -10.93 -18.41 4.86
#